data_cd0396ec2e71f95730902fb07043ab90
#
_entry.id   cd0396ec2e71f95730902fb07043ab90
#
_cell.length_a   1.000
_cell.length_b   1.000
_cell.length_c   1.000
_cell.angle_alpha   90.00
_cell.angle_beta   90.00
_cell.angle_gamma   90.00
#
_symmetry.space_group_name_H-M   'P 1'
#
loop_
_entity.id
_entity.type
_entity.pdbx_description
1 polymer ?
#
loop_
_entity_poly.entity_id
_entity_poly.type
_entity_poly.pdbx_seq_one_letter_code
_entity_poly.pdbx_strand_id
1 'polypeptide(L)'
;MTTAAEIQHLQQHGLYSSGNEHDACGLGFVAHIKGIKRHDIVTQALKILENLDHRGAVGADPLQGDGAGILIQIPDTLFREEMAKQGVTLPPAGDYGVGMVFLPKEHASRLACQDEIERAARAEGQVVLGWRDVPTDPAMPMSPTVKAKEPVIRQVFIGRG
;
A
#
# COMPACT_ATOMS: atom_id res chain seq x y z
N MET A 1 -0.74 9.87 30.36
CA MET A 1 -0.64 11.00 29.39
C MET A 1 0.52 11.86 29.81
N THR A 2 1.46 12.13 28.93
CA THR A 2 2.61 13.00 29.21
C THR A 2 2.14 14.44 29.39
N THR A 3 2.54 15.11 30.44
CA THR A 3 2.14 16.51 30.72
C THR A 3 2.98 17.49 29.91
N ALA A 4 2.48 18.70 29.66
CA ALA A 4 3.23 19.76 28.98
C ALA A 4 4.57 20.10 29.69
N ALA A 5 4.63 20.00 30.99
CA ALA A 5 5.85 20.22 31.77
C ALA A 5 6.89 19.11 31.56
N GLU A 6 6.45 17.85 31.44
CA GLU A 6 7.33 16.71 31.10
C GLU A 6 7.88 16.83 29.71
N ILE A 7 7.04 17.23 28.74
CA ILE A 7 7.48 17.47 27.35
C ILE A 7 8.55 18.57 27.31
N GLN A 8 8.32 19.69 27.99
CA GLN A 8 9.28 20.78 28.06
C GLN A 8 10.59 20.36 28.72
N HIS A 9 10.53 19.56 29.79
CA HIS A 9 11.71 19.01 30.45
C HIS A 9 12.51 18.10 29.51
N LEU A 10 11.84 17.20 28.74
CA LEU A 10 12.47 16.30 27.80
C LEU A 10 13.12 17.05 26.63
N GLN A 11 12.52 18.16 26.19
CA GLN A 11 13.10 19.03 25.16
C GLN A 11 14.36 19.75 25.61
N GLN A 12 14.41 20.16 26.88
CA GLN A 12 15.54 20.92 27.42
C GLN A 12 16.72 20.07 27.89
N HIS A 13 16.45 18.83 28.32
CA HIS A 13 17.45 17.99 29.00
C HIS A 13 17.63 16.63 28.34
N GLY A 14 16.89 16.31 27.27
CA GLY A 14 16.95 15.05 26.54
C GLY A 14 17.15 15.24 25.04
N LEU A 15 17.07 14.13 24.31
CA LEU A 15 17.13 14.09 22.86
C LEU A 15 15.74 14.26 22.20
N TYR A 16 14.69 14.48 23.00
CA TYR A 16 13.33 14.65 22.50
C TYR A 16 13.16 16.01 21.83
N SER A 17 12.51 16.02 20.69
CA SER A 17 12.05 17.24 20.02
C SER A 17 10.64 17.01 19.48
N SER A 18 9.71 17.87 19.89
CA SER A 18 8.32 17.82 19.38
C SER A 18 8.21 18.04 17.88
N GLY A 19 9.21 18.68 17.27
CA GLY A 19 9.29 18.83 15.82
C GLY A 19 9.59 17.53 15.06
N ASN A 20 10.10 16.52 15.77
CA ASN A 20 10.35 15.18 15.23
C ASN A 20 9.22 14.19 15.57
N GLU A 21 8.18 14.64 16.28
CA GLU A 21 7.03 13.82 16.64
C GLU A 21 6.10 13.72 15.42
N HIS A 22 6.06 12.54 14.85
CA HIS A 22 5.15 12.17 13.76
C HIS A 22 4.12 11.17 14.29
N ASP A 23 3.06 10.95 13.53
CA ASP A 23 2.02 9.99 13.87
C ASP A 23 2.60 8.62 14.21
N ALA A 24 2.02 7.95 15.20
CA ALA A 24 2.51 6.66 15.68
C ALA A 24 2.33 5.59 14.61
N CYS A 25 3.43 5.13 14.02
CA CYS A 25 3.46 4.00 13.10
C CYS A 25 3.91 2.72 13.80
N GLY A 26 3.35 1.59 13.40
CA GLY A 26 3.86 0.26 13.71
C GLY A 26 4.53 -0.34 12.48
N LEU A 27 5.73 -0.84 12.62
CA LEU A 27 6.48 -1.52 11.56
C LEU A 27 6.99 -2.87 12.05
N GLY A 28 6.87 -3.89 11.21
CA GLY A 28 7.49 -5.18 11.44
C GLY A 28 7.96 -5.78 10.12
N PHE A 29 8.85 -6.74 10.18
CA PHE A 29 9.31 -7.46 9.02
C PHE A 29 9.49 -8.95 9.32
N VAL A 30 9.38 -9.76 8.28
CA VAL A 30 9.70 -11.20 8.31
C VAL A 30 10.47 -11.53 7.04
N ALA A 31 11.50 -12.34 7.16
CA ALA A 31 12.34 -12.74 6.03
C ALA A 31 12.77 -14.19 6.15
N HIS A 32 12.85 -14.87 5.01
CA HIS A 32 13.43 -16.21 4.95
C HIS A 32 14.95 -16.08 4.73
N ILE A 33 15.78 -16.55 5.69
CA ILE A 33 17.24 -16.39 5.69
C ILE A 33 17.90 -16.91 4.40
N LYS A 34 17.33 -17.98 3.81
CA LYS A 34 17.83 -18.57 2.55
C LYS A 34 17.18 -17.97 1.29
N GLY A 35 16.36 -16.92 1.41
CA GLY A 35 15.69 -16.27 0.28
C GLY A 35 14.65 -17.13 -0.44
N ILE A 36 14.16 -18.22 0.16
CA ILE A 36 13.18 -19.11 -0.46
C ILE A 36 11.80 -18.43 -0.41
N LYS A 37 11.16 -18.30 -1.57
CA LYS A 37 9.79 -17.77 -1.68
C LYS A 37 8.79 -18.77 -1.10
N ARG A 38 8.02 -18.32 -0.09
CA ARG A 38 7.02 -19.15 0.60
C ARG A 38 5.81 -18.31 0.99
N HIS A 39 4.63 -18.89 0.91
CA HIS A 39 3.38 -18.21 1.28
C HIS A 39 3.27 -17.94 2.78
N ASP A 40 3.89 -18.77 3.63
CA ASP A 40 3.90 -18.57 5.08
C ASP A 40 4.56 -17.24 5.50
N ILE A 41 5.51 -16.71 4.71
CA ILE A 41 6.06 -15.36 4.91
C ILE A 41 4.97 -14.30 4.80
N VAL A 42 4.08 -14.42 3.82
CA VAL A 42 2.94 -13.51 3.65
C VAL A 42 1.98 -13.62 4.85
N THR A 43 1.66 -14.84 5.25
CA THR A 43 0.80 -15.10 6.42
C THR A 43 1.39 -14.50 7.70
N GLN A 44 2.70 -14.64 7.91
CA GLN A 44 3.39 -14.04 9.06
C GLN A 44 3.42 -12.51 8.97
N ALA A 45 3.58 -11.92 7.78
CA ALA A 45 3.51 -10.47 7.60
C ALA A 45 2.12 -9.92 7.92
N LEU A 46 1.05 -10.62 7.53
CA LEU A 46 -0.32 -10.26 7.92
C LEU A 46 -0.51 -10.37 9.44
N LYS A 47 0.07 -11.41 10.07
CA LYS A 47 0.02 -11.55 11.53
C LYS A 47 0.76 -10.42 12.26
N ILE A 48 1.81 -9.86 11.69
CA ILE A 48 2.47 -8.66 12.22
C ILE A 48 1.48 -7.49 12.24
N LEU A 49 0.71 -7.26 11.16
CA LEU A 49 -0.30 -6.20 11.12
C LEU A 49 -1.35 -6.36 12.23
N GLU A 50 -1.89 -7.57 12.43
CA GLU A 50 -2.82 -7.85 13.52
C GLU A 50 -2.20 -7.53 14.90
N ASN A 51 -0.93 -7.89 15.11
CA ASN A 51 -0.22 -7.63 16.36
C ASN A 51 0.07 -6.14 16.58
N LEU A 52 0.06 -5.33 15.52
CA LEU A 52 0.29 -3.89 15.56
C LEU A 52 -1.00 -3.07 15.69
N ASP A 53 -2.17 -3.72 15.80
CA ASP A 53 -3.48 -3.04 15.92
C ASP A 53 -3.49 -2.01 17.06
N HIS A 54 -2.85 -2.31 18.20
CA HIS A 54 -2.70 -1.40 19.33
C HIS A 54 -1.86 -0.14 19.04
N ARG A 55 -1.19 -0.08 17.87
CA ARG A 55 -0.41 1.07 17.39
C ARG A 55 -1.19 1.92 16.40
N GLY A 56 -2.33 1.45 15.91
CA GLY A 56 -3.22 2.21 15.04
C GLY A 56 -3.96 3.29 15.83
N ALA A 57 -4.11 4.48 15.26
CA ALA A 57 -4.99 5.48 15.82
C ALA A 57 -6.45 5.09 15.51
N VAL A 58 -7.25 4.99 16.56
CA VAL A 58 -8.70 4.84 16.45
C VAL A 58 -9.31 6.20 16.73
N GLY A 59 -9.92 6.79 15.70
CA GLY A 59 -10.65 8.05 15.84
C GLY A 59 -11.97 7.87 16.59
N ALA A 60 -12.85 8.87 16.51
CA ALA A 60 -14.20 8.81 17.08
C ALA A 60 -15.08 7.71 16.43
N ASP A 61 -14.70 7.24 15.24
CA ASP A 61 -15.38 6.18 14.50
C ASP A 61 -14.52 4.91 14.54
N PRO A 62 -14.96 3.85 15.24
CA PRO A 62 -14.20 2.60 15.35
C PRO A 62 -14.06 1.84 14.03
N LEU A 63 -14.81 2.21 12.98
CA LEU A 63 -14.70 1.65 11.63
C LEU A 63 -13.78 2.47 10.72
N GLN A 64 -13.09 3.47 11.27
CA GLN A 64 -12.12 4.30 10.59
C GLN A 64 -10.73 4.08 11.20
N GLY A 65 -9.81 3.55 10.41
CA GLY A 65 -8.41 3.36 10.78
C GLY A 65 -7.46 4.16 9.91
N ASP A 66 -6.18 4.19 10.29
CA ASP A 66 -5.12 4.90 9.57
C ASP A 66 -4.66 4.16 8.30
N GLY A 67 -5.12 2.94 8.13
CA GLY A 67 -4.70 2.05 7.06
C GLY A 67 -3.59 1.08 7.49
N ALA A 68 -3.45 0.01 6.73
CA ALA A 68 -2.44 -1.01 6.91
C ALA A 68 -2.01 -1.56 5.56
N GLY A 69 -0.80 -2.07 5.48
CA GLY A 69 -0.30 -2.66 4.24
C GLY A 69 0.91 -3.55 4.46
N ILE A 70 1.19 -4.39 3.49
CA ILE A 70 2.41 -5.21 3.44
C ILE A 70 3.16 -4.93 2.15
N LEU A 71 4.48 -4.93 2.24
CA LEU A 71 5.37 -4.92 1.09
C LEU A 71 5.94 -6.31 0.91
N ILE A 72 5.69 -6.92 -0.25
CA ILE A 72 6.16 -8.26 -0.57
C ILE A 72 6.91 -8.27 -1.91
N GLN A 73 7.65 -9.32 -2.16
CA GLN A 73 8.16 -9.57 -3.51
C GLN A 73 7.00 -9.74 -4.49
N ILE A 74 7.19 -9.28 -5.72
CA ILE A 74 6.19 -9.44 -6.79
C ILE A 74 5.80 -10.93 -6.90
N PRO A 75 4.51 -11.28 -6.68
CA PRO A 75 4.03 -12.65 -6.82
C PRO A 75 3.86 -12.99 -8.32
N ASP A 76 4.99 -13.21 -9.00
CA ASP A 76 5.09 -13.33 -10.45
C ASP A 76 4.12 -14.37 -11.03
N THR A 77 4.00 -15.56 -10.42
CA THR A 77 3.08 -16.60 -10.89
C THR A 77 1.64 -16.11 -10.91
N LEU A 78 1.17 -15.53 -9.80
CA LEU A 78 -0.18 -14.97 -9.69
C LEU A 78 -0.43 -13.90 -10.76
N PHE A 79 0.51 -12.97 -10.92
CA PHE A 79 0.32 -11.87 -11.87
C PHE A 79 0.36 -12.35 -13.33
N ARG A 80 1.17 -13.34 -13.66
CA ARG A 80 1.13 -13.96 -15.00
C ARG A 80 -0.23 -14.58 -15.29
N GLU A 81 -0.78 -15.33 -14.35
CA GLU A 81 -2.11 -15.95 -14.50
C GLU A 81 -3.21 -14.89 -14.65
N GLU A 82 -3.18 -13.85 -13.82
CA GLU A 82 -4.17 -12.77 -13.84
C GLU A 82 -4.09 -11.93 -15.12
N MET A 83 -2.89 -11.54 -15.53
CA MET A 83 -2.70 -10.72 -16.74
C MET A 83 -2.95 -11.51 -18.02
N ALA A 84 -2.67 -12.81 -18.03
CA ALA A 84 -3.00 -13.69 -19.17
C ALA A 84 -4.51 -13.74 -19.42
N LYS A 85 -5.37 -13.65 -18.38
CA LYS A 85 -6.83 -13.57 -18.56
C LYS A 85 -7.27 -12.33 -19.36
N GLN A 86 -6.43 -11.29 -19.37
CA GLN A 86 -6.65 -10.05 -20.12
C GLN A 86 -5.87 -10.02 -21.45
N GLY A 87 -5.23 -11.12 -21.82
CA GLY A 87 -4.42 -11.22 -23.04
C GLY A 87 -3.04 -10.54 -22.93
N VAL A 88 -2.61 -10.18 -21.73
CA VAL A 88 -1.31 -9.53 -21.50
C VAL A 88 -0.27 -10.56 -21.09
N THR A 89 0.83 -10.62 -21.82
CA THR A 89 2.00 -11.45 -21.48
C THR A 89 3.03 -10.60 -20.75
N LEU A 90 3.34 -10.96 -19.50
CA LEU A 90 4.36 -10.25 -18.72
C LEU A 90 5.78 -10.68 -19.13
N PRO A 91 6.75 -9.75 -19.15
CA PRO A 91 8.16 -10.06 -19.35
C PRO A 91 8.71 -11.01 -18.26
N PRO A 92 9.97 -11.48 -18.38
CA PRO A 92 10.61 -12.24 -17.31
C PRO A 92 10.55 -11.53 -15.95
N ALA A 93 10.53 -12.31 -14.87
CA ALA A 93 10.56 -11.77 -13.51
C ALA A 93 11.81 -10.90 -13.31
N GLY A 94 11.63 -9.67 -12.85
CA GLY A 94 12.68 -8.67 -12.70
C GLY A 94 12.73 -7.62 -13.83
N ASP A 95 12.04 -7.87 -14.96
CA ASP A 95 11.95 -6.93 -16.09
C ASP A 95 10.64 -6.13 -16.10
N TYR A 96 9.85 -6.24 -15.05
CA TYR A 96 8.65 -5.42 -14.86
C TYR A 96 8.46 -5.06 -13.38
N GLY A 97 7.78 -3.94 -13.15
CA GLY A 97 7.32 -3.49 -11.86
C GLY A 97 5.79 -3.47 -11.77
N VAL A 98 5.27 -3.46 -10.56
CA VAL A 98 3.84 -3.34 -10.28
C VAL A 98 3.62 -2.21 -9.31
N GLY A 99 2.80 -1.23 -9.69
CA GLY A 99 2.37 -0.13 -8.84
C GLY A 99 0.95 -0.34 -8.33
N MET A 100 0.72 -0.15 -7.03
CA MET A 100 -0.61 -0.07 -6.44
C MET A 100 -1.09 1.37 -6.53
N VAL A 101 -2.23 1.62 -7.17
CA VAL A 101 -2.73 2.96 -7.45
C VAL A 101 -4.15 3.13 -6.88
N PHE A 102 -4.31 4.20 -6.10
CA PHE A 102 -5.58 4.60 -5.49
C PHE A 102 -6.17 5.75 -6.32
N LEU A 103 -7.26 5.50 -7.00
CA LEU A 103 -7.81 6.36 -8.04
C LEU A 103 -9.18 6.94 -7.64
N PRO A 104 -9.57 8.11 -8.19
CA PRO A 104 -10.89 8.67 -7.99
C PRO A 104 -12.02 7.72 -8.44
N LYS A 105 -13.17 7.78 -7.74
CA LYS A 105 -14.38 7.06 -8.16
C LYS A 105 -14.97 7.62 -9.46
N GLU A 106 -14.86 8.93 -9.65
CA GLU A 106 -15.35 9.59 -10.85
C GLU A 106 -14.55 9.12 -12.08
N HIS A 107 -15.26 8.67 -13.13
CA HIS A 107 -14.67 7.95 -14.25
C HIS A 107 -13.71 8.82 -15.07
N ALA A 108 -14.06 10.07 -15.36
CA ALA A 108 -13.22 10.94 -16.18
C ALA A 108 -11.93 11.32 -15.44
N SER A 109 -12.03 11.66 -14.17
CA SER A 109 -10.85 11.92 -13.31
C SER A 109 -9.95 10.69 -13.17
N ARG A 110 -10.55 9.51 -13.06
CA ARG A 110 -9.80 8.24 -13.00
C ARG A 110 -9.02 8.00 -14.28
N LEU A 111 -9.64 8.18 -15.45
CA LEU A 111 -8.96 8.04 -16.73
C LEU A 111 -7.82 9.06 -16.87
N ALA A 112 -8.06 10.33 -16.53
CA ALA A 112 -7.02 11.35 -16.58
C ALA A 112 -5.81 11.02 -15.69
N CYS A 113 -6.04 10.46 -14.48
CA CYS A 113 -4.95 9.99 -13.62
C CYS A 113 -4.18 8.82 -14.25
N GLN A 114 -4.87 7.88 -14.88
CA GLN A 114 -4.23 6.76 -15.57
C GLN A 114 -3.39 7.23 -16.77
N ASP A 115 -3.96 8.11 -17.59
CA ASP A 115 -3.26 8.70 -18.75
C ASP A 115 -1.99 9.44 -18.31
N GLU A 116 -2.04 10.15 -17.19
CA GLU A 116 -0.87 10.85 -16.64
C GLU A 116 0.22 9.88 -16.18
N ILE A 117 -0.14 8.80 -15.49
CA ILE A 117 0.81 7.75 -15.10
C ILE A 117 1.44 7.10 -16.33
N GLU A 118 0.64 6.79 -17.35
CA GLU A 118 1.14 6.22 -18.60
C GLU A 118 2.04 7.19 -19.37
N ARG A 119 1.68 8.47 -19.37
CA ARG A 119 2.50 9.52 -19.99
C ARG A 119 3.86 9.64 -19.29
N ALA A 120 3.86 9.64 -17.95
CA ALA A 120 5.09 9.68 -17.16
C ALA A 120 5.97 8.45 -17.39
N ALA A 121 5.38 7.26 -17.41
CA ALA A 121 6.12 6.02 -17.69
C ALA A 121 6.78 6.07 -19.08
N ARG A 122 6.05 6.52 -20.10
CA ARG A 122 6.59 6.67 -21.46
C ARG A 122 7.69 7.74 -21.55
N ALA A 123 7.56 8.84 -20.80
CA ALA A 123 8.58 9.87 -20.75
C ALA A 123 9.92 9.37 -20.16
N GLU A 124 9.84 8.40 -19.24
CA GLU A 124 11.00 7.71 -18.66
C GLU A 124 11.48 6.51 -19.49
N GLY A 125 11.01 6.36 -20.74
CA GLY A 125 11.39 5.28 -21.63
C GLY A 125 10.86 3.91 -21.21
N GLN A 126 9.81 3.85 -20.39
CA GLN A 126 9.20 2.60 -19.92
C GLN A 126 7.92 2.29 -20.71
N VAL A 127 7.48 1.02 -20.64
CA VAL A 127 6.28 0.54 -21.34
C VAL A 127 5.22 0.14 -20.31
N VAL A 128 4.02 0.73 -20.42
CA VAL A 128 2.87 0.26 -19.64
C VAL A 128 2.33 -1.01 -20.30
N LEU A 129 2.39 -2.12 -19.57
CA LEU A 129 1.95 -3.44 -20.03
C LEU A 129 0.45 -3.63 -19.88
N GLY A 130 -0.14 -3.00 -18.86
CA GLY A 130 -1.58 -3.05 -18.60
C GLY A 130 -1.96 -2.66 -17.18
N TRP A 131 -3.27 -2.72 -16.95
CA TRP A 131 -3.90 -2.41 -15.68
C TRP A 131 -4.75 -3.58 -15.19
N ARG A 132 -4.78 -3.79 -13.88
CA ARG A 132 -5.61 -4.79 -13.23
C ARG A 132 -6.43 -4.16 -12.12
N ASP A 133 -7.71 -4.47 -12.04
CA ASP A 133 -8.52 -4.10 -10.88
C ASP A 133 -8.15 -4.97 -9.70
N VAL A 134 -7.96 -4.35 -8.54
CA VAL A 134 -7.66 -5.08 -7.30
C VAL A 134 -8.97 -5.61 -6.72
N PRO A 135 -9.08 -6.91 -6.43
CA PRO A 135 -10.26 -7.45 -5.76
C PRO A 135 -10.43 -6.81 -4.38
N THR A 136 -11.62 -6.27 -4.13
CA THR A 136 -12.02 -5.70 -2.84
C THR A 136 -13.28 -6.40 -2.35
N ASP A 137 -13.45 -6.49 -1.04
CA ASP A 137 -14.67 -7.04 -0.45
C ASP A 137 -15.65 -5.91 -0.08
N PRO A 138 -16.73 -5.70 -0.85
CA PRO A 138 -17.69 -4.66 -0.58
C PRO A 138 -18.55 -4.93 0.67
N ALA A 139 -18.51 -6.16 1.21
CA ALA A 139 -19.26 -6.54 2.42
C ALA A 139 -18.53 -6.16 3.72
N MET A 140 -17.26 -5.78 3.64
CA MET A 140 -16.52 -5.32 4.82
C MET A 140 -17.19 -4.09 5.45
N PRO A 141 -17.42 -4.11 6.78
CA PRO A 141 -18.04 -2.99 7.46
C PRO A 141 -17.16 -1.75 7.38
N MET A 142 -17.70 -0.67 6.87
CA MET A 142 -17.06 0.63 6.79
C MET A 142 -18.06 1.71 7.21
N SER A 143 -17.56 2.77 7.84
CA SER A 143 -18.43 3.92 8.12
C SER A 143 -18.90 4.60 6.82
N PRO A 144 -20.04 5.27 6.82
CA PRO A 144 -20.54 6.00 5.64
C PRO A 144 -19.53 7.03 5.11
N THR A 145 -18.79 7.67 6.00
CA THR A 145 -17.76 8.67 5.65
C THR A 145 -16.59 8.05 4.91
N VAL A 146 -16.12 6.88 5.37
CA VAL A 146 -15.06 6.11 4.72
C VAL A 146 -15.54 5.57 3.38
N LYS A 147 -16.75 4.99 3.35
CA LYS A 147 -17.36 4.45 2.12
C LYS A 147 -17.51 5.50 1.02
N ALA A 148 -17.86 6.73 1.41
CA ALA A 148 -17.97 7.84 0.45
C ALA A 148 -16.62 8.20 -0.20
N LYS A 149 -15.51 8.07 0.55
CA LYS A 149 -14.16 8.42 0.11
C LYS A 149 -13.32 7.23 -0.37
N GLU A 150 -13.85 6.01 -0.32
CA GLU A 150 -13.17 4.81 -0.78
C GLU A 150 -12.66 5.00 -2.22
N PRO A 151 -11.37 4.79 -2.50
CA PRO A 151 -10.83 4.90 -3.86
C PRO A 151 -11.15 3.67 -4.70
N VAL A 152 -11.02 3.80 -6.02
CA VAL A 152 -10.87 2.65 -6.92
C VAL A 152 -9.41 2.21 -6.86
N ILE A 153 -9.16 0.95 -6.51
CA ILE A 153 -7.80 0.43 -6.36
C ILE A 153 -7.45 -0.39 -7.60
N ARG A 154 -6.38 0.02 -8.28
CA ARG A 154 -5.86 -0.67 -9.46
C ARG A 154 -4.37 -0.93 -9.36
N GLN A 155 -3.91 -1.94 -10.07
CA GLN A 155 -2.49 -2.21 -10.27
C GLN A 155 -2.10 -1.83 -11.69
N VAL A 156 -0.99 -1.08 -11.82
CA VAL A 156 -0.34 -0.79 -13.09
C VAL A 156 0.89 -1.69 -13.24
N PHE A 157 1.06 -2.29 -14.41
CA PHE A 157 2.21 -3.11 -14.75
C PHE A 157 3.08 -2.35 -15.75
N ILE A 158 4.33 -2.12 -15.38
CA ILE A 158 5.28 -1.34 -16.18
C ILE A 158 6.49 -2.21 -16.46
N GLY A 159 6.80 -2.38 -17.73
CA GLY A 159 7.96 -3.11 -18.21
C GLY A 159 9.08 -2.16 -18.64
N ARG A 160 10.26 -2.75 -18.82
CA ARG A 160 11.39 -2.03 -19.38
C ARG A 160 11.11 -1.70 -20.86
N GLY A 161 11.36 -0.46 -21.27
CA GLY A 161 11.35 -0.01 -22.66
C GLY A 161 12.64 -0.34 -23.39
#